data_066345c80df1ca211a9192791e3bbc9b
#
_entry.id   066345c80df1ca211a9192791e3bbc9b
#
_cell.length_a   1.000
_cell.length_b   1.000
_cell.length_c   1.000
_cell.angle_alpha   90.00
_cell.angle_beta   90.00
_cell.angle_gamma   90.00
#
_symmetry.space_group_name_H-M   'P 1'
#
loop_
_entity.id
_entity.type
_entity.pdbx_description
1 polymer ?
#
loop_
_entity_poly.entity_id
_entity_poly.type
_entity_poly.pdbx_seq_one_letter_code
_entity_poly.pdbx_strand_id
1 'polypeptide(L)'
;MSSKIIKRNGKRERFEPYKVQQAIEKAYHASQEEYNPLVYANVLDALKNEEYLPVEKVQDTIERELMKAGSYETARNFIKYRFLHKLQREQIAGVYEGNTWVDCKQTIEEYIGNTDWRIKANSNTTYSNAGLVNNTAGKVIANYWLDQVYTPEEGAAHRNGDYHIHDLDC
;
A
#
# COMPACT_ATOMS: atom_id res chain seq x y z
N MET A 1 -4.25 7.16 -31.86
CA MET A 1 -5.32 6.83 -30.89
C MET A 1 -4.82 7.17 -29.51
N SER A 2 -5.68 7.66 -28.61
CA SER A 2 -5.24 8.01 -27.23
C SER A 2 -5.29 6.75 -26.38
N SER A 3 -4.12 6.23 -25.97
CA SER A 3 -4.01 5.07 -25.10
C SER A 3 -4.72 5.32 -23.75
N LYS A 4 -5.31 4.27 -23.17
CA LYS A 4 -5.96 4.33 -21.86
C LYS A 4 -5.15 3.53 -20.85
N ILE A 5 -4.90 4.10 -19.66
CA ILE A 5 -4.28 3.38 -18.57
C ILE A 5 -5.35 2.63 -17.76
N ILE A 6 -5.05 1.37 -17.43
CA ILE A 6 -5.89 0.56 -16.54
C ILE A 6 -5.21 0.58 -15.18
N LYS A 7 -5.86 1.19 -14.19
CA LYS A 7 -5.40 1.21 -12.81
C LYS A 7 -5.64 -0.13 -12.11
N ARG A 8 -4.98 -0.37 -10.96
CA ARG A 8 -5.08 -1.61 -10.18
C ARG A 8 -6.50 -1.95 -9.73
N ASN A 9 -7.35 -0.94 -9.55
CA ASN A 9 -8.78 -1.11 -9.23
C ASN A 9 -9.67 -1.32 -10.47
N GLY A 10 -9.08 -1.59 -11.64
CA GLY A 10 -9.79 -1.77 -12.91
C GLY A 10 -10.29 -0.49 -13.59
N LYS A 11 -10.16 0.68 -12.94
CA LYS A 11 -10.60 1.95 -13.52
C LYS A 11 -9.74 2.30 -14.73
N ARG A 12 -10.41 2.71 -15.82
CA ARG A 12 -9.76 3.16 -17.07
C ARG A 12 -9.72 4.68 -17.11
N GLU A 13 -8.53 5.22 -17.30
CA GLU A 13 -8.31 6.66 -17.44
C GLU A 13 -7.50 6.95 -18.69
N ARG A 14 -7.44 8.22 -19.11
CA ARG A 14 -6.57 8.64 -20.19
C ARG A 14 -5.10 8.44 -19.79
N PHE A 15 -4.29 7.88 -20.68
CA PHE A 15 -2.85 7.80 -20.45
C PHE A 15 -2.23 9.19 -20.57
N GLU A 16 -1.47 9.58 -19.54
CA GLU A 16 -0.82 10.89 -19.42
C GLU A 16 0.69 10.69 -19.40
N PRO A 17 1.39 10.87 -20.55
CA PRO A 17 2.83 10.63 -20.64
C PRO A 17 3.68 11.41 -19.62
N TYR A 18 3.25 12.63 -19.26
CA TYR A 18 3.98 13.44 -18.29
C TYR A 18 4.11 12.78 -16.91
N LYS A 19 3.15 11.94 -16.52
CA LYS A 19 3.24 11.19 -15.25
C LYS A 19 4.36 10.15 -15.28
N VAL A 20 4.64 9.57 -16.45
CA VAL A 20 5.78 8.67 -16.67
C VAL A 20 7.08 9.45 -16.53
N GLN A 21 7.17 10.62 -17.18
CA GLN A 21 8.32 11.51 -17.08
C GLN A 21 8.61 11.88 -15.62
N GLN A 22 7.61 12.36 -14.89
CA GLN A 22 7.76 12.72 -13.48
C GLN A 22 8.22 11.54 -12.60
N ALA A 23 7.74 10.32 -12.89
CA ALA A 23 8.16 9.14 -12.14
C ALA A 23 9.64 8.81 -12.38
N ILE A 24 10.11 8.93 -13.61
CA ILE A 24 11.51 8.72 -13.98
C ILE A 24 12.41 9.82 -13.38
N GLU A 25 12.02 11.09 -13.51
CA GLU A 25 12.77 12.22 -12.93
C GLU A 25 12.94 12.09 -11.41
N LYS A 26 11.85 11.74 -10.70
CA LYS A 26 11.90 11.49 -9.25
C LYS A 26 12.86 10.34 -8.89
N ALA A 27 12.90 9.28 -9.71
CA ALA A 27 13.80 8.16 -9.48
C ALA A 27 15.27 8.57 -9.64
N TYR A 28 15.60 9.33 -10.69
CA TYR A 28 16.94 9.89 -10.90
C TYR A 28 17.34 10.85 -9.77
N HIS A 29 16.45 11.72 -9.37
CA HIS A 29 16.70 12.62 -8.25
C HIS A 29 16.99 11.87 -6.94
N ALA A 30 16.25 10.80 -6.67
CA ALA A 30 16.45 9.98 -5.46
C ALA A 30 17.75 9.17 -5.48
N SER A 31 18.28 8.82 -6.66
CA SER A 31 19.54 8.10 -6.83
C SER A 31 20.77 9.00 -6.96
N GLN A 32 20.56 10.31 -7.13
CA GLN A 32 21.62 11.28 -7.42
C GLN A 32 22.41 10.97 -8.70
N GLU A 33 21.84 10.17 -9.62
CA GLU A 33 22.38 9.94 -10.95
C GLU A 33 21.95 11.06 -11.91
N GLU A 34 22.76 11.30 -12.94
CA GLU A 34 22.42 12.27 -13.98
C GLU A 34 21.22 11.79 -14.82
N TYR A 35 20.24 12.67 -15.01
CA TYR A 35 19.02 12.34 -15.76
C TYR A 35 19.31 12.00 -17.21
N ASN A 36 18.89 10.80 -17.65
CA ASN A 36 18.98 10.36 -19.02
C ASN A 36 17.62 10.48 -19.75
N PRO A 37 17.45 11.49 -20.63
CA PRO A 37 16.17 11.73 -21.33
C PRO A 37 15.80 10.60 -22.31
N LEU A 38 16.76 9.79 -22.76
CA LEU A 38 16.51 8.66 -23.65
C LEU A 38 15.66 7.58 -22.98
N VAL A 39 15.75 7.42 -21.66
CA VAL A 39 14.93 6.46 -20.92
C VAL A 39 13.44 6.78 -21.11
N TYR A 40 13.05 8.03 -20.93
CA TYR A 40 11.67 8.46 -21.15
C TYR A 40 11.20 8.22 -22.58
N ALA A 41 12.01 8.60 -23.57
CA ALA A 41 11.69 8.39 -24.97
C ALA A 41 11.51 6.91 -25.31
N ASN A 42 12.41 6.05 -24.84
CA ASN A 42 12.35 4.59 -25.05
C ASN A 42 11.12 3.96 -24.37
N VAL A 43 10.76 4.40 -23.16
CA VAL A 43 9.54 3.95 -22.49
C VAL A 43 8.30 4.30 -23.32
N LEU A 44 8.18 5.52 -23.83
CA LEU A 44 7.05 5.91 -24.66
C LEU A 44 7.02 5.13 -25.98
N ASP A 45 8.17 4.91 -26.60
CA ASP A 45 8.26 4.11 -27.83
C ASP A 45 7.79 2.67 -27.60
N ALA A 46 8.22 2.05 -26.50
CA ALA A 46 7.81 0.70 -26.14
C ALA A 46 6.29 0.56 -25.85
N LEU A 47 5.63 1.65 -25.45
CA LEU A 47 4.20 1.67 -25.09
C LEU A 47 3.27 2.18 -26.21
N LYS A 48 3.81 2.74 -27.30
CA LYS A 48 3.04 3.48 -28.30
C LYS A 48 1.95 2.69 -29.05
N ASN A 49 2.13 1.36 -29.17
CA ASN A 49 1.23 0.51 -29.95
C ASN A 49 0.11 -0.12 -29.11
N GLU A 50 0.04 0.22 -27.82
CA GLU A 50 -0.93 -0.35 -26.88
C GLU A 50 -2.14 0.58 -26.74
N GLU A 51 -3.32 0.03 -26.97
CA GLU A 51 -4.57 0.75 -26.72
C GLU A 51 -4.87 0.83 -25.21
N TYR A 52 -4.58 -0.26 -24.50
CA TYR A 52 -4.82 -0.41 -23.07
C TYR A 52 -3.51 -0.72 -22.35
N LEU A 53 -3.14 0.12 -21.40
CA LEU A 53 -1.90 0.03 -20.66
C LEU A 53 -2.18 -0.28 -19.19
N PRO A 54 -2.02 -1.52 -18.72
CA PRO A 54 -2.00 -1.81 -17.30
C PRO A 54 -0.89 -0.98 -16.62
N VAL A 55 -1.19 -0.39 -15.45
CA VAL A 55 -0.19 0.43 -14.73
C VAL A 55 1.07 -0.35 -14.41
N GLU A 56 0.96 -1.65 -14.13
CA GLU A 56 2.12 -2.53 -13.87
C GLU A 56 3.01 -2.63 -15.11
N LYS A 57 2.43 -2.83 -16.30
CA LYS A 57 3.18 -2.89 -17.56
C LYS A 57 3.99 -1.62 -17.82
N VAL A 58 3.40 -0.46 -17.51
CA VAL A 58 4.11 0.83 -17.62
C VAL A 58 5.30 0.86 -16.68
N GLN A 59 5.12 0.45 -15.43
CA GLN A 59 6.18 0.41 -14.43
C GLN A 59 7.29 -0.59 -14.77
N ASP A 60 6.93 -1.79 -15.24
CA ASP A 60 7.89 -2.81 -15.68
C ASP A 60 8.72 -2.33 -16.88
N THR A 61 8.09 -1.53 -17.76
CA THR A 61 8.78 -0.93 -18.91
C THR A 61 9.78 0.13 -18.44
N ILE A 62 9.42 0.98 -17.47
CA ILE A 62 10.35 1.95 -16.87
C ILE A 62 11.57 1.24 -16.28
N GLU A 63 11.36 0.21 -15.46
CA GLU A 63 12.45 -0.56 -14.85
C GLU A 63 13.40 -1.13 -15.90
N ARG A 64 12.85 -1.75 -16.93
CA ARG A 64 13.62 -2.35 -18.01
C ARG A 64 14.44 -1.32 -18.79
N GLU A 65 13.85 -0.18 -19.11
CA GLU A 65 14.58 0.86 -19.86
C GLU A 65 15.63 1.57 -19.01
N LEU A 66 15.42 1.74 -17.69
CA LEU A 66 16.44 2.20 -16.74
C LEU A 66 17.63 1.23 -16.70
N MET A 67 17.37 -0.08 -16.63
CA MET A 67 18.43 -1.11 -16.63
C MET A 67 19.19 -1.13 -17.94
N LYS A 68 18.50 -1.04 -19.10
CA LYS A 68 19.14 -0.97 -20.42
C LYS A 68 20.03 0.26 -20.59
N ALA A 69 19.63 1.38 -20.00
CA ALA A 69 20.39 2.62 -20.02
C ALA A 69 21.61 2.60 -19.10
N GLY A 70 21.83 1.53 -18.31
CA GLY A 70 22.91 1.42 -17.35
C GLY A 70 22.67 2.23 -16.05
N SER A 71 21.49 2.81 -15.86
CA SER A 71 21.11 3.58 -14.66
C SER A 71 20.66 2.63 -13.54
N TYR A 72 21.60 1.81 -13.05
CA TYR A 72 21.29 0.70 -12.15
C TYR A 72 20.85 1.16 -10.76
N GLU A 73 21.42 2.21 -10.21
CA GLU A 73 21.02 2.74 -8.90
C GLU A 73 19.62 3.38 -8.99
N THR A 74 19.32 4.09 -10.07
CA THR A 74 17.99 4.62 -10.34
C THR A 74 16.96 3.50 -10.49
N ALA A 75 17.28 2.44 -11.24
CA ALA A 75 16.40 1.28 -11.37
C ALA A 75 16.15 0.60 -10.01
N ARG A 76 17.19 0.40 -9.19
CA ARG A 76 17.09 -0.16 -7.84
C ARG A 76 16.18 0.68 -6.94
N ASN A 77 16.35 1.99 -6.95
CA ASN A 77 15.53 2.90 -6.13
C ASN A 77 14.07 2.90 -6.62
N PHE A 78 13.83 2.85 -7.93
CA PHE A 78 12.49 2.76 -8.48
C PHE A 78 11.78 1.46 -8.08
N ILE A 79 12.46 0.31 -8.13
CA ILE A 79 11.95 -1.00 -7.70
C ILE A 79 11.62 -0.98 -6.20
N LYS A 80 12.54 -0.48 -5.35
CA LYS A 80 12.30 -0.34 -3.91
C LYS A 80 11.08 0.54 -3.62
N TYR A 81 10.97 1.67 -4.30
CA TYR A 81 9.82 2.56 -4.17
C TYR A 81 8.51 1.87 -4.53
N ARG A 82 8.45 1.16 -5.67
CA ARG A 82 7.28 0.35 -6.06
C ARG A 82 6.91 -0.67 -4.99
N PHE A 83 7.90 -1.39 -4.50
CA PHE A 83 7.70 -2.43 -3.48
C PHE A 83 7.14 -1.84 -2.18
N LEU A 84 7.72 -0.76 -1.67
CA LEU A 84 7.24 -0.07 -0.47
C LEU A 84 5.80 0.44 -0.63
N HIS A 85 5.49 1.05 -1.77
CA HIS A 85 4.12 1.49 -2.05
C HIS A 85 3.14 0.34 -2.28
N LYS A 86 3.62 -0.81 -2.76
CA LYS A 86 2.81 -2.03 -2.81
C LYS A 86 2.48 -2.49 -1.38
N LEU A 87 3.49 -2.61 -0.52
CA LEU A 87 3.31 -2.97 0.88
C LEU A 87 2.35 -2.03 1.61
N GLN A 88 2.52 -0.71 1.46
CA GLN A 88 1.62 0.28 2.06
C GLN A 88 0.16 0.11 1.62
N ARG A 89 -0.08 -0.14 0.33
CA ARG A 89 -1.44 -0.37 -0.18
C ARG A 89 -2.03 -1.66 0.33
N GLU A 90 -1.23 -2.71 0.41
CA GLU A 90 -1.64 -4.01 0.92
C GLU A 90 -1.95 -3.95 2.41
N GLN A 91 -1.16 -3.20 3.20
CA GLN A 91 -1.43 -2.91 4.60
C GLN A 91 -2.73 -2.12 4.80
N ILE A 92 -2.95 -1.07 4.00
CA ILE A 92 -4.18 -0.25 4.07
C ILE A 92 -5.40 -1.02 3.58
N ALA A 93 -5.24 -1.90 2.59
CA ALA A 93 -6.34 -2.67 2.01
C ALA A 93 -6.67 -3.96 2.79
N GLY A 94 -5.89 -4.29 3.82
CA GLY A 94 -6.06 -5.56 4.54
C GLY A 94 -5.82 -6.81 3.66
N VAL A 95 -5.12 -6.66 2.54
CA VAL A 95 -4.92 -7.70 1.53
C VAL A 95 -3.62 -8.47 1.76
N TYR A 96 -3.34 -8.86 3.00
CA TYR A 96 -2.48 -10.01 3.23
C TYR A 96 -3.36 -11.18 3.67
N GLU A 97 -3.58 -12.12 2.77
CA GLU A 97 -4.10 -13.42 3.15
C GLU A 97 -3.22 -13.97 4.29
N GLY A 98 -3.78 -14.00 5.48
CA GLY A 98 -3.18 -14.61 6.67
C GLY A 98 -2.18 -13.76 7.46
N ASN A 99 -2.07 -12.46 7.26
CA ASN A 99 -1.24 -11.58 8.08
C ASN A 99 -2.08 -10.62 8.94
N THR A 100 -2.02 -10.85 10.23
CA THR A 100 -2.57 -10.00 11.30
C THR A 100 -1.77 -8.72 11.48
N TRP A 101 -1.59 -7.93 10.40
CA TRP A 101 -0.86 -6.68 10.49
C TRP A 101 -1.72 -5.59 11.13
N VAL A 102 -1.28 -5.14 12.28
CA VAL A 102 -1.76 -3.93 12.91
C VAL A 102 -0.78 -2.81 12.58
N ASP A 103 -1.24 -1.71 11.98
CA ASP A 103 -0.43 -0.51 11.88
C ASP A 103 -0.29 0.10 13.28
N CYS A 104 0.82 -0.20 13.94
CA CYS A 104 1.10 0.26 15.30
C CYS A 104 1.09 1.79 15.39
N LYS A 105 1.59 2.49 14.38
CA LYS A 105 1.58 3.96 14.36
C LYS A 105 0.16 4.50 14.33
N GLN A 106 -0.65 4.01 13.41
CA GLN A 106 -2.05 4.40 13.30
C GLN A 106 -2.82 4.07 14.59
N THR A 107 -2.60 2.86 15.16
CA THR A 107 -3.25 2.44 16.41
C THR A 107 -2.88 3.37 17.57
N ILE A 108 -1.62 3.80 17.68
CA ILE A 108 -1.17 4.74 18.70
C ILE A 108 -1.78 6.12 18.47
N GLU A 109 -1.78 6.62 17.24
CA GLU A 109 -2.35 7.92 16.88
C GLU A 109 -3.86 7.97 17.13
N GLU A 110 -4.59 6.89 16.83
CA GLU A 110 -6.03 6.76 17.12
C GLU A 110 -6.31 6.75 18.64
N TYR A 111 -5.49 6.05 19.42
CA TYR A 111 -5.61 6.03 20.87
C TYR A 111 -5.33 7.40 21.48
N ILE A 112 -4.24 8.07 21.08
CA ILE A 112 -3.87 9.41 21.57
C ILE A 112 -4.90 10.45 21.13
N GLY A 113 -5.38 10.36 19.89
CA GLY A 113 -6.36 11.27 19.32
C GLY A 113 -7.82 11.05 19.78
N ASN A 114 -8.09 9.97 20.54
CA ASN A 114 -9.46 9.55 20.87
C ASN A 114 -10.37 9.36 19.65
N THR A 115 -9.83 9.00 18.53
CA THR A 115 -10.61 8.83 17.29
C THR A 115 -11.32 7.48 17.22
N ASP A 116 -10.83 6.48 17.95
CA ASP A 116 -11.47 5.17 18.05
C ASP A 116 -12.51 5.19 19.19
N TRP A 117 -13.80 5.00 18.84
CA TRP A 117 -14.92 5.00 19.79
C TRP A 117 -14.79 3.88 20.84
N ARG A 118 -14.12 2.77 20.54
CA ARG A 118 -13.91 1.63 21.44
C ARG A 118 -13.05 1.99 22.64
N ILE A 119 -12.17 2.96 22.52
CA ILE A 119 -11.34 3.48 23.62
C ILE A 119 -12.20 4.07 24.74
N LYS A 120 -13.36 4.66 24.37
CA LYS A 120 -14.32 5.26 25.33
C LYS A 120 -15.28 4.24 25.92
N ALA A 121 -15.49 3.11 25.28
CA ALA A 121 -16.42 2.07 25.74
C ALA A 121 -15.90 1.36 26.99
N ASN A 122 -14.56 1.27 27.16
CA ASN A 122 -13.90 0.73 28.35
C ASN A 122 -13.41 1.88 29.24
N SER A 123 -14.27 2.34 30.17
CA SER A 123 -14.04 3.51 31.01
C SER A 123 -12.82 3.43 31.95
N ASN A 124 -12.18 2.26 32.06
CA ASN A 124 -11.03 2.04 32.95
C ASN A 124 -9.68 2.34 32.31
N THR A 125 -9.64 2.73 31.04
CA THR A 125 -8.39 2.98 30.29
C THR A 125 -8.33 4.41 29.80
N THR A 126 -8.34 5.37 30.71
CA THR A 126 -8.03 6.76 30.38
C THR A 126 -6.52 6.92 30.17
N TYR A 127 -6.11 7.48 29.03
CA TYR A 127 -4.79 8.05 28.69
C TYR A 127 -3.63 7.65 29.62
N SER A 128 -3.37 6.35 29.72
CA SER A 128 -2.22 5.85 30.45
C SER A 128 -1.34 5.02 29.50
N ASN A 129 -0.08 4.92 29.83
CA ASN A 129 0.82 4.04 29.08
C ASN A 129 0.34 2.59 29.12
N ALA A 130 -0.23 2.15 30.24
CA ALA A 130 -0.84 0.82 30.37
C ALA A 130 -2.06 0.65 29.45
N GLY A 131 -2.92 1.67 29.36
CA GLY A 131 -4.05 1.67 28.43
C GLY A 131 -3.63 1.63 26.97
N LEU A 132 -2.58 2.37 26.60
CA LEU A 132 -2.01 2.32 25.25
C LEU A 132 -1.47 0.92 24.92
N VAL A 133 -0.71 0.32 25.85
CA VAL A 133 -0.19 -1.04 25.67
C VAL A 133 -1.32 -2.05 25.52
N ASN A 134 -2.32 -2.01 26.40
CA ASN A 134 -3.47 -2.92 26.32
C ASN A 134 -4.25 -2.76 25.03
N ASN A 135 -4.55 -1.51 24.60
CA ASN A 135 -5.26 -1.26 23.35
C ASN A 135 -4.48 -1.77 22.13
N THR A 136 -3.17 -1.54 22.09
CA THR A 136 -2.34 -2.00 20.98
C THR A 136 -2.22 -3.53 20.98
N ALA A 137 -1.94 -4.14 22.13
CA ALA A 137 -1.87 -5.58 22.27
C ALA A 137 -3.21 -6.25 21.93
N GLY A 138 -4.31 -5.71 22.44
CA GLY A 138 -5.66 -6.20 22.16
C GLY A 138 -5.98 -6.21 20.66
N LYS A 139 -5.68 -5.13 19.92
CA LYS A 139 -5.86 -5.12 18.47
C LYS A 139 -5.04 -6.18 17.73
N VAL A 140 -3.81 -6.43 18.16
CA VAL A 140 -2.95 -7.49 17.59
C VAL A 140 -3.56 -8.87 17.85
N ILE A 141 -3.96 -9.13 19.09
CA ILE A 141 -4.54 -10.41 19.51
C ILE A 141 -5.88 -10.65 18.81
N ALA A 142 -6.77 -9.65 18.78
CA ALA A 142 -8.07 -9.76 18.13
C ALA A 142 -7.92 -10.09 16.63
N ASN A 143 -7.01 -9.43 15.92
CA ASN A 143 -6.76 -9.75 14.51
C ASN A 143 -6.19 -11.18 14.34
N TYR A 144 -5.30 -11.62 15.23
CA TYR A 144 -4.80 -12.99 15.18
C TYR A 144 -5.93 -14.02 15.33
N TRP A 145 -6.84 -13.83 16.31
CA TRP A 145 -7.98 -14.70 16.49
C TRP A 145 -8.87 -14.76 15.25
N LEU A 146 -9.23 -13.59 14.71
CA LEU A 146 -10.11 -13.48 13.53
C LEU A 146 -9.50 -14.06 12.25
N ASP A 147 -8.17 -14.09 12.12
CA ASP A 147 -7.50 -14.54 10.89
C ASP A 147 -6.97 -15.97 10.99
N GLN A 148 -6.64 -16.45 12.21
CA GLN A 148 -5.93 -17.71 12.38
C GLN A 148 -6.72 -18.78 13.14
N VAL A 149 -7.71 -18.36 13.93
CA VAL A 149 -8.44 -19.27 14.82
C VAL A 149 -9.89 -19.44 14.38
N TYR A 150 -10.57 -18.36 14.05
CA TYR A 150 -11.91 -18.40 13.48
C TYR A 150 -11.85 -18.75 11.99
N THR A 151 -12.96 -19.27 11.46
CA THR A 151 -13.08 -19.48 10.01
C THR A 151 -13.07 -18.15 9.26
N PRO A 152 -12.65 -18.11 7.98
CA PRO A 152 -12.70 -16.90 7.17
C PRO A 152 -14.09 -16.24 7.14
N GLU A 153 -15.14 -17.04 7.13
CA GLU A 153 -16.53 -16.58 7.13
C GLU A 153 -16.90 -15.90 8.44
N GLU A 154 -16.51 -16.48 9.58
CA GLU A 154 -16.74 -15.91 10.91
C GLU A 154 -15.96 -14.61 11.11
N GLY A 155 -14.67 -14.61 10.74
CA GLY A 155 -13.84 -13.42 10.78
C GLY A 155 -14.38 -12.28 9.91
N ALA A 156 -14.84 -12.59 8.70
CA ALA A 156 -15.46 -11.63 7.81
C ALA A 156 -16.78 -11.09 8.37
N ALA A 157 -17.64 -11.95 8.89
CA ALA A 157 -18.92 -11.57 9.47
C ALA A 157 -18.75 -10.63 10.68
N HIS A 158 -17.76 -10.89 11.55
CA HIS A 158 -17.44 -9.98 12.65
C HIS A 158 -16.97 -8.61 12.14
N ARG A 159 -16.07 -8.58 11.14
CA ARG A 159 -15.55 -7.33 10.56
C ARG A 159 -16.62 -6.52 9.82
N ASN A 160 -17.57 -7.20 9.18
CA ASN A 160 -18.68 -6.56 8.49
C ASN A 160 -19.79 -6.07 9.43
N GLY A 161 -19.76 -6.49 10.70
CA GLY A 161 -20.78 -6.13 11.68
C GLY A 161 -22.03 -7.02 11.62
N ASP A 162 -21.99 -8.17 10.96
CA ASP A 162 -23.10 -9.12 10.89
C ASP A 162 -23.39 -9.73 12.27
N TYR A 163 -22.34 -9.95 13.06
CA TYR A 163 -22.40 -10.25 14.49
C TYR A 163 -21.13 -9.79 15.21
N HIS A 164 -21.15 -9.76 16.53
CA HIS A 164 -20.03 -9.35 17.34
C HIS A 164 -19.49 -10.50 18.20
N ILE A 165 -18.21 -10.81 18.08
CA ILE A 165 -17.51 -11.72 18.98
C ILE A 165 -16.94 -10.88 20.12
N HIS A 166 -17.34 -11.20 21.36
CA HIS A 166 -16.86 -10.51 22.55
C HIS A 166 -15.45 -10.98 22.95
N ASP A 167 -14.74 -10.14 23.66
CA ASP A 167 -13.50 -10.47 24.38
C ASP A 167 -12.37 -10.99 23.48
N LEU A 168 -12.32 -10.54 22.23
CA LEU A 168 -11.24 -10.90 21.30
C LEU A 168 -9.87 -10.36 21.73
N ASP A 169 -9.85 -9.35 22.59
CA ASP A 169 -8.68 -8.60 23.04
C ASP A 169 -8.35 -8.81 24.53
N CYS A 170 -9.04 -9.73 25.19
CA CYS A 170 -8.86 -10.05 26.63
C CYS A 170 -8.30 -11.45 26.84
#